data_d0cd75eccfeb1bc56f1c17de186aec79
#
_entry.id   d0cd75eccfeb1bc56f1c17de186aec79
#
_cell.length_a   1.000
_cell.length_b   1.000
_cell.length_c   1.000
_cell.angle_alpha   90.00
_cell.angle_beta   90.00
_cell.angle_gamma   90.00
#
_symmetry.space_group_name_H-M   'P 1'
#
loop_
_entity.id
_entity.type
_entity.pdbx_description
1 polymer ?
#
loop_
_entity_poly.entity_id
_entity_poly.type
_entity_poly.pdbx_seq_one_letter_code
_entity_poly.pdbx_strand_id
1 'polypeptide(L)'
;NCASFGGIPAAAPAPTAGLGVDQLVTDKPVINLPGCPGIPEVYTNTIVHYLVFGQLPELDELKRPKSFYGVTIHDRCLRRPFYEAGKFADSFDDEGYRLGYCLYKLGCKGPTTYNACASIRWMNGLSFPIQSGHPCLGCSEPGFWDGGGFYQGQSAPLDRPGLTAIGAAAGAGVVVGAGMAVANRAQKRGGGEKVE
;
A
#
# COMPACT_ATOMS: atom_id res chain seq x y z
N ASN A 1 7.48 7.34 11.60
CA ASN A 1 6.99 6.00 11.93
C ASN A 1 7.60 5.45 13.23
N CYS A 2 8.90 5.72 13.50
CA CYS A 2 9.58 5.18 14.68
C CYS A 2 8.89 5.60 16.00
N ALA A 3 8.58 6.88 16.16
CA ALA A 3 7.90 7.37 17.37
C ALA A 3 6.44 6.89 17.45
N SER A 4 5.74 6.75 16.32
CA SER A 4 4.33 6.37 16.31
C SER A 4 4.11 4.86 16.51
N PHE A 5 4.96 4.02 15.88
CA PHE A 5 4.71 2.57 15.79
C PHE A 5 5.97 1.72 16.01
N GLY A 6 7.03 2.29 16.58
CA GLY A 6 8.29 1.60 16.82
C GLY A 6 9.27 1.54 15.63
N GLY A 7 8.78 1.71 14.39
CA GLY A 7 9.60 1.78 13.18
C GLY A 7 10.54 0.59 12.93
N ILE A 8 11.76 0.85 12.46
CA ILE A 8 12.80 -0.17 12.22
C ILE A 8 13.11 -0.99 13.49
N PRO A 9 13.25 -0.40 14.69
CA PRO A 9 13.51 -1.16 15.90
C PRO A 9 12.41 -2.16 16.28
N ALA A 10 11.17 -1.94 15.80
CA ALA A 10 10.04 -2.86 16.03
C ALA A 10 9.92 -3.95 14.95
N ALA A 11 10.64 -3.80 13.82
CA ALA A 11 10.59 -4.77 12.73
C ALA A 11 11.24 -6.11 13.13
N ALA A 12 10.75 -7.22 12.57
CA ALA A 12 11.25 -8.56 12.86
C ALA A 12 12.75 -8.69 12.48
N PRO A 13 13.59 -9.30 13.34
CA PRO A 13 13.28 -10.03 14.58
C PRO A 13 13.14 -9.16 15.84
N ALA A 14 13.05 -7.83 15.72
CA ALA A 14 12.83 -6.86 16.80
C ALA A 14 13.77 -7.04 18.03
N PRO A 15 15.10 -7.10 17.86
CA PRO A 15 16.04 -7.42 18.95
C PRO A 15 16.03 -6.38 20.06
N THR A 16 15.59 -5.15 19.77
CA THR A 16 15.49 -4.04 20.72
C THR A 16 14.08 -3.77 21.21
N ALA A 17 13.09 -4.55 20.75
CA ALA A 17 11.69 -4.41 21.13
C ALA A 17 11.18 -2.97 21.07
N GLY A 18 11.41 -2.28 19.93
CA GLY A 18 11.00 -0.90 19.74
C GLY A 18 9.48 -0.74 19.85
N LEU A 19 9.06 0.28 20.62
CA LEU A 19 7.65 0.58 20.88
C LEU A 19 7.30 1.98 20.38
N GLY A 20 6.02 2.18 20.04
CA GLY A 20 5.47 3.51 19.80
C GLY A 20 5.35 4.30 21.11
N VAL A 21 5.42 5.63 21.03
CA VAL A 21 5.31 6.51 22.20
C VAL A 21 3.96 6.32 22.92
N ASP A 22 2.90 6.06 22.18
CA ASP A 22 1.56 5.88 22.72
C ASP A 22 1.37 4.59 23.52
N GLN A 23 2.29 3.65 23.42
CA GLN A 23 2.35 2.43 24.23
C GLN A 23 3.04 2.67 25.58
N LEU A 24 3.85 3.72 25.67
CA LEU A 24 4.61 4.08 26.86
C LEU A 24 3.96 5.23 27.63
N VAL A 25 3.43 6.23 26.90
CA VAL A 25 2.77 7.41 27.48
C VAL A 25 1.28 7.20 27.47
N THR A 26 0.74 6.78 28.62
CA THR A 26 -0.68 6.46 28.79
C THR A 26 -1.47 7.50 29.58
N ASP A 27 -0.77 8.41 30.27
CA ASP A 27 -1.34 9.46 31.12
C ASP A 27 -1.64 10.78 30.39
N LYS A 28 -1.23 10.89 29.13
CA LYS A 28 -1.42 12.07 28.30
C LYS A 28 -1.98 11.70 26.92
N PRO A 29 -2.71 12.62 26.27
CA PRO A 29 -3.12 12.40 24.90
C PRO A 29 -1.91 12.39 23.95
N VAL A 30 -1.81 11.37 23.12
CA VAL A 30 -0.77 11.23 22.08
C VAL A 30 -1.42 11.34 20.72
N ILE A 31 -0.84 12.16 19.85
CA ILE A 31 -1.19 12.26 18.44
C ILE A 31 -0.07 11.64 17.63
N ASN A 32 -0.39 10.62 16.84
CA ASN A 32 0.56 9.98 15.95
C ASN A 32 0.58 10.71 14.60
N LEU A 33 1.77 11.14 14.18
CA LEU A 33 2.01 11.77 12.88
C LEU A 33 3.05 10.95 12.10
N PRO A 34 2.71 9.72 11.68
CA PRO A 34 3.67 8.83 11.06
C PRO A 34 4.08 9.27 9.66
N GLY A 35 5.29 8.88 9.30
CA GLY A 35 5.94 9.09 8.00
C GLY A 35 7.41 8.75 8.12
N CYS A 36 8.12 8.54 7.01
CA CYS A 36 9.55 8.25 7.03
C CYS A 36 10.27 8.87 5.81
N PRO A 37 10.56 10.19 5.91
CA PRO A 37 10.17 11.17 6.92
C PRO A 37 8.69 11.54 6.88
N GLY A 38 8.19 12.20 7.95
CA GLY A 38 6.88 12.85 7.93
C GLY A 38 6.92 14.18 7.17
N ILE A 39 5.76 14.63 6.73
CA ILE A 39 5.59 15.91 6.02
C ILE A 39 5.58 17.04 7.05
N PRO A 40 6.49 18.04 6.97
CA PRO A 40 6.58 19.11 7.95
C PRO A 40 5.28 19.89 8.15
N GLU A 41 4.53 20.12 7.08
CA GLU A 41 3.25 20.82 7.09
C GLU A 41 2.19 20.08 7.92
N VAL A 42 2.24 18.75 7.98
CA VAL A 42 1.34 17.94 8.82
C VAL A 42 1.62 18.21 10.30
N TYR A 43 2.89 18.27 10.71
CA TYR A 43 3.27 18.61 12.08
C TYR A 43 2.86 20.02 12.45
N THR A 44 3.23 20.99 11.61
CA THR A 44 2.95 22.41 11.85
C THR A 44 1.44 22.65 11.94
N ASN A 45 0.67 22.15 10.98
CA ASN A 45 -0.79 22.37 10.98
C ASN A 45 -1.48 21.66 12.14
N THR A 46 -1.02 20.52 12.60
CA THR A 46 -1.55 19.84 13.78
C THR A 46 -1.31 20.67 15.04
N ILE A 47 -0.11 21.24 15.20
CA ILE A 47 0.22 22.11 16.32
C ILE A 47 -0.60 23.41 16.27
N VAL A 48 -0.66 24.04 15.09
CA VAL A 48 -1.46 25.26 14.88
C VAL A 48 -2.94 25.02 15.18
N HIS A 49 -3.50 23.89 14.76
CA HIS A 49 -4.87 23.52 15.09
C HIS A 49 -5.10 23.54 16.61
N TYR A 50 -4.22 22.88 17.35
CA TYR A 50 -4.34 22.84 18.82
C TYR A 50 -4.19 24.22 19.46
N LEU A 51 -3.25 25.04 18.99
CA LEU A 51 -3.02 26.39 19.52
C LEU A 51 -4.21 27.33 19.25
N VAL A 52 -4.82 27.21 18.07
CA VAL A 52 -5.94 28.08 17.66
C VAL A 52 -7.26 27.67 18.30
N PHE A 53 -7.56 26.39 18.34
CA PHE A 53 -8.86 25.87 18.78
C PHE A 53 -8.85 25.36 20.23
N GLY A 54 -7.70 25.20 20.87
CA GLY A 54 -7.57 24.67 22.24
C GLY A 54 -8.02 23.21 22.40
N GLN A 55 -8.23 22.50 21.29
CA GLN A 55 -8.70 21.10 21.28
C GLN A 55 -7.93 20.27 20.25
N LEU A 56 -7.90 18.95 20.49
CA LEU A 56 -7.24 18.03 19.57
C LEU A 56 -8.06 17.92 18.27
N PRO A 57 -7.41 17.73 17.10
CA PRO A 57 -8.12 17.39 15.87
C PRO A 57 -8.83 16.04 15.98
N GLU A 58 -9.79 15.80 15.11
CA GLU A 58 -10.42 14.48 14.99
C GLU A 58 -9.38 13.43 14.59
N LEU A 59 -9.28 12.33 15.37
CA LEU A 59 -8.30 11.27 15.18
C LEU A 59 -8.96 10.00 14.65
N ASP A 60 -8.18 9.21 13.91
CA ASP A 60 -8.51 7.84 13.54
C ASP A 60 -8.16 6.84 14.67
N GLU A 61 -8.39 5.54 14.44
CA GLU A 61 -8.12 4.47 15.40
C GLU A 61 -6.63 4.35 15.78
N LEU A 62 -5.74 4.80 14.89
CA LEU A 62 -4.29 4.85 15.12
C LEU A 62 -3.83 6.18 15.74
N LYS A 63 -4.79 6.99 16.23
CA LYS A 63 -4.54 8.33 16.81
C LYS A 63 -3.91 9.32 15.83
N ARG A 64 -4.18 9.18 14.51
CA ARG A 64 -3.70 10.09 13.48
C ARG A 64 -4.79 11.10 13.12
N PRO A 65 -4.47 12.39 12.87
CA PRO A 65 -5.46 13.38 12.44
C PRO A 65 -6.12 12.96 11.12
N LYS A 66 -7.45 12.79 11.13
CA LYS A 66 -8.22 12.39 9.94
C LYS A 66 -8.09 13.38 8.78
N SER A 67 -7.83 14.66 9.05
CA SER A 67 -7.57 15.68 8.03
C SER A 67 -6.39 15.33 7.11
N PHE A 68 -5.39 14.58 7.61
CA PHE A 68 -4.20 14.18 6.87
C PHE A 68 -4.13 12.69 6.57
N TYR A 69 -4.76 11.86 7.40
CA TYR A 69 -4.69 10.39 7.32
C TYR A 69 -6.07 9.75 7.08
N GLY A 70 -7.09 10.52 6.71
CA GLY A 70 -8.46 10.00 6.50
C GLY A 70 -8.69 9.37 5.13
N VAL A 71 -7.79 9.58 4.16
CA VAL A 71 -7.89 9.01 2.80
C VAL A 71 -6.59 8.34 2.41
N THR A 72 -6.68 7.32 1.54
CA THR A 72 -5.48 6.63 1.06
C THR A 72 -4.71 7.50 0.06
N ILE A 73 -3.41 7.22 -0.07
CA ILE A 73 -2.59 7.86 -1.11
C ILE A 73 -3.15 7.55 -2.50
N HIS A 74 -3.66 6.32 -2.71
CA HIS A 74 -4.25 5.89 -3.97
C HIS A 74 -5.46 6.73 -4.37
N ASP A 75 -6.31 7.15 -3.41
CA ASP A 75 -7.52 7.92 -3.69
C ASP A 75 -7.24 9.30 -4.29
N ARG A 76 -6.09 9.88 -3.98
CA ARG A 76 -5.63 11.19 -4.46
C ARG A 76 -4.44 11.10 -5.42
N CYS A 77 -4.06 9.88 -5.86
CA CYS A 77 -2.88 9.66 -6.68
C CYS A 77 -3.07 10.19 -8.10
N LEU A 78 -2.08 10.94 -8.60
CA LEU A 78 -2.06 11.43 -9.99
C LEU A 78 -2.01 10.29 -11.03
N ARG A 79 -1.58 9.08 -10.63
CA ARG A 79 -1.53 7.90 -11.51
C ARG A 79 -2.78 7.02 -11.41
N ARG A 80 -3.78 7.41 -10.62
CA ARG A 80 -5.03 6.65 -10.47
C ARG A 80 -5.77 6.41 -11.78
N PRO A 81 -5.88 7.38 -12.73
CA PRO A 81 -6.52 7.13 -14.02
C PRO A 81 -5.86 5.98 -14.80
N PHE A 82 -4.54 5.82 -14.71
CA PHE A 82 -3.84 4.69 -15.33
C PHE A 82 -4.18 3.36 -14.65
N TYR A 83 -4.31 3.35 -13.31
CA TYR A 83 -4.76 2.17 -12.59
C TYR A 83 -6.16 1.73 -13.05
N GLU A 84 -7.10 2.66 -13.16
CA GLU A 84 -8.47 2.40 -13.59
C GLU A 84 -8.54 1.95 -15.05
N ALA A 85 -7.63 2.42 -15.89
CA ALA A 85 -7.48 2.00 -17.28
C ALA A 85 -6.67 0.69 -17.45
N GLY A 86 -6.22 0.04 -16.36
CA GLY A 86 -5.41 -1.17 -16.41
C GLY A 86 -3.99 -0.97 -16.96
N LYS A 87 -3.49 0.28 -16.98
CA LYS A 87 -2.16 0.63 -17.50
C LYS A 87 -1.14 0.66 -16.36
N PHE A 88 -0.22 -0.28 -16.35
CA PHE A 88 0.79 -0.46 -15.33
C PHE A 88 2.20 -0.42 -15.92
N ALA A 89 3.16 0.05 -15.13
CA ALA A 89 4.57 -0.23 -15.35
C ALA A 89 4.84 -1.67 -14.86
N ASP A 90 5.46 -2.49 -15.68
CA ASP A 90 5.83 -3.88 -15.36
C ASP A 90 7.26 -3.98 -14.80
N SER A 91 8.13 -3.04 -15.17
CA SER A 91 9.46 -2.90 -14.61
C SER A 91 9.87 -1.43 -14.50
N PHE A 92 10.89 -1.13 -13.68
CA PHE A 92 11.54 0.18 -13.71
C PHE A 92 12.19 0.37 -15.09
N ASP A 93 11.97 1.56 -15.68
CA ASP A 93 12.51 1.94 -16.99
C ASP A 93 11.86 1.28 -18.22
N ASP A 94 10.76 0.52 -18.09
CA ASP A 94 9.98 0.08 -19.24
C ASP A 94 9.21 1.28 -19.89
N GLU A 95 8.55 1.02 -21.01
CA GLU A 95 7.75 2.05 -21.70
C GLU A 95 6.63 2.57 -20.82
N GLY A 96 5.92 1.69 -20.09
CA GLY A 96 4.85 2.07 -19.17
C GLY A 96 5.35 2.98 -18.05
N TYR A 97 6.54 2.68 -17.51
CA TYR A 97 7.18 3.52 -16.50
C TYR A 97 7.53 4.91 -17.05
N ARG A 98 8.12 5.00 -18.24
CA ARG A 98 8.46 6.27 -18.91
C ARG A 98 7.23 7.10 -19.27
N LEU A 99 6.13 6.44 -19.64
CA LEU A 99 4.83 7.06 -19.90
C LEU A 99 4.06 7.44 -18.63
N GLY A 100 4.59 7.15 -17.45
CA GLY A 100 3.99 7.53 -16.17
C GLY A 100 2.84 6.63 -15.72
N TYR A 101 2.73 5.38 -16.21
CA TYR A 101 1.70 4.43 -15.83
C TYR A 101 1.74 4.09 -14.33
N CYS A 102 0.68 3.44 -13.85
CA CYS A 102 0.56 3.10 -12.43
C CYS A 102 1.67 2.16 -11.97
N LEU A 103 2.26 2.45 -10.80
CA LEU A 103 3.36 1.68 -10.22
C LEU A 103 2.89 0.50 -9.34
N TYR A 104 1.61 0.10 -9.44
CA TYR A 104 1.05 -0.94 -8.58
C TYR A 104 1.80 -2.26 -8.69
N LYS A 105 2.14 -2.69 -9.89
CA LYS A 105 2.90 -3.92 -10.14
C LYS A 105 4.36 -3.87 -9.63
N LEU A 106 4.88 -2.66 -9.44
CA LEU A 106 6.20 -2.44 -8.82
C LEU A 106 6.15 -2.41 -7.29
N GLY A 107 5.04 -2.84 -6.69
CA GLY A 107 4.92 -2.95 -5.24
C GLY A 107 4.42 -1.68 -4.56
N CYS A 108 3.71 -0.79 -5.27
CA CYS A 108 3.13 0.40 -4.67
C CYS A 108 2.06 0.06 -3.63
N LYS A 109 2.27 0.51 -2.38
CA LYS A 109 1.36 0.33 -1.24
C LYS A 109 0.37 1.48 -1.07
N GLY A 110 0.24 2.36 -2.07
CA GLY A 110 -0.69 3.49 -2.05
C GLY A 110 -2.12 3.13 -1.67
N PRO A 111 -2.71 2.02 -2.15
CA PRO A 111 -4.07 1.61 -1.82
C PRO A 111 -4.33 1.30 -0.34
N THR A 112 -3.30 0.94 0.40
CA THR A 112 -3.39 0.57 1.83
C THR A 112 -2.71 1.59 2.75
N THR A 113 -2.23 2.70 2.22
CA THR A 113 -1.47 3.70 2.96
C THR A 113 -2.28 4.98 3.10
N TYR A 114 -2.56 5.37 4.34
CA TYR A 114 -3.24 6.61 4.67
C TYR A 114 -2.21 7.70 4.95
N ASN A 115 -2.14 8.71 4.10
CA ASN A 115 -1.28 9.88 4.28
C ASN A 115 -1.64 10.97 3.27
N ALA A 116 -1.29 12.21 3.60
CA ALA A 116 -1.52 13.38 2.76
C ALA A 116 -0.49 13.58 1.62
N CYS A 117 0.42 12.64 1.38
CA CYS A 117 1.50 12.78 0.38
C CYS A 117 1.00 13.17 -1.02
N ALA A 118 -0.13 12.62 -1.46
CA ALA A 118 -0.68 12.90 -2.79
C ALA A 118 -1.34 14.30 -2.88
N SER A 119 -1.71 14.90 -1.74
CA SER A 119 -2.40 16.21 -1.68
C SER A 119 -1.43 17.33 -1.33
N ILE A 120 -0.69 17.20 -0.22
CA ILE A 120 0.21 18.23 0.29
C ILE A 120 1.57 18.15 -0.43
N ARG A 121 2.03 16.92 -0.74
CA ARG A 121 3.38 16.61 -1.26
C ARG A 121 4.47 16.92 -0.25
N TRP A 122 5.71 16.69 -0.63
CA TRP A 122 6.90 16.96 0.17
C TRP A 122 7.62 18.20 -0.35
N MET A 123 8.55 18.73 0.42
CA MET A 123 9.41 19.84 0.02
C MET A 123 8.59 21.05 -0.45
N ASN A 124 7.66 21.49 0.39
CA ASN A 124 6.80 22.63 0.13
C ASN A 124 5.95 22.48 -1.15
N GLY A 125 5.35 21.31 -1.33
CA GLY A 125 4.44 21.03 -2.44
C GLY A 125 5.09 20.56 -3.73
N LEU A 126 6.42 20.32 -3.73
CA LEU A 126 7.15 19.99 -4.96
C LEU A 126 6.78 18.61 -5.50
N SER A 127 6.95 17.56 -4.72
CA SER A 127 6.78 16.18 -5.18
C SER A 127 6.51 15.20 -4.02
N PHE A 128 6.21 13.97 -4.36
CA PHE A 128 6.13 12.84 -3.43
C PHE A 128 6.57 11.56 -4.17
N PRO A 129 6.87 10.43 -3.47
CA PRO A 129 7.52 9.28 -4.09
C PRO A 129 6.89 8.81 -5.40
N ILE A 130 5.56 8.65 -5.46
CA ILE A 130 4.88 8.17 -6.68
C ILE A 130 5.04 9.17 -7.84
N GLN A 131 4.96 10.46 -7.56
CA GLN A 131 5.17 11.50 -8.57
C GLN A 131 6.61 11.47 -9.11
N SER A 132 7.57 11.19 -8.24
CA SER A 132 8.99 11.06 -8.59
C SER A 132 9.36 9.70 -9.17
N GLY A 133 8.39 8.83 -9.47
CA GLY A 133 8.63 7.53 -10.13
C GLY A 133 8.89 6.37 -9.16
N HIS A 134 8.79 6.57 -7.84
CA HIS A 134 9.00 5.50 -6.86
C HIS A 134 7.66 5.02 -6.27
N PRO A 135 7.38 3.71 -6.20
CA PRO A 135 6.16 3.22 -5.58
C PRO A 135 6.06 3.61 -4.10
N CYS A 136 4.84 3.80 -3.60
CA CYS A 136 4.61 4.07 -2.18
C CYS A 136 5.09 2.90 -1.32
N LEU A 137 5.88 3.19 -0.27
CA LEU A 137 6.43 2.18 0.65
C LEU A 137 5.49 1.82 1.80
N GLY A 138 4.43 2.60 2.02
CA GLY A 138 3.55 2.40 3.18
C GLY A 138 4.09 2.99 4.49
N CYS A 139 4.97 3.97 4.42
CA CYS A 139 5.76 4.43 5.57
C CYS A 139 4.97 5.12 6.70
N SER A 140 3.70 5.40 6.53
CA SER A 140 2.79 5.91 7.56
C SER A 140 1.95 4.82 8.23
N GLU A 141 2.10 3.56 7.82
CA GLU A 141 1.35 2.46 8.39
C GLU A 141 2.15 1.72 9.47
N PRO A 142 1.45 1.09 10.45
CA PRO A 142 2.11 0.20 11.39
C PRO A 142 2.78 -0.98 10.68
N GLY A 143 3.93 -1.39 11.16
CA GLY A 143 4.61 -2.58 10.63
C GLY A 143 5.06 -2.49 9.17
N PHE A 144 5.20 -1.28 8.58
CA PHE A 144 5.53 -1.14 7.17
C PHE A 144 6.88 -1.78 6.80
N TRP A 145 7.82 -1.88 7.74
CA TRP A 145 9.12 -2.55 7.53
C TRP A 145 8.97 -4.06 7.30
N ASP A 146 7.94 -4.68 7.86
CA ASP A 146 7.62 -6.09 7.72
C ASP A 146 6.52 -6.35 6.68
N GLY A 147 5.92 -5.30 6.15
CA GLY A 147 4.73 -5.34 5.29
C GLY A 147 5.02 -5.75 3.84
N GLY A 148 5.76 -6.83 3.60
CA GLY A 148 5.96 -7.43 2.28
C GLY A 148 7.14 -6.87 1.48
N GLY A 149 8.09 -6.16 2.11
CA GLY A 149 9.26 -5.59 1.44
C GLY A 149 8.95 -4.38 0.56
N PHE A 150 10.00 -3.70 0.06
CA PHE A 150 9.84 -2.40 -0.61
C PHE A 150 9.20 -2.50 -1.99
N TYR A 151 9.43 -3.57 -2.72
CA TYR A 151 8.97 -3.74 -4.10
C TYR A 151 7.99 -4.90 -4.26
N GLN A 152 7.44 -5.38 -3.15
CA GLN A 152 6.39 -6.39 -3.13
C GLN A 152 5.07 -5.73 -2.79
N GLY A 153 4.07 -5.84 -3.67
CA GLY A 153 2.73 -5.33 -3.43
C GLY A 153 2.10 -6.01 -2.22
N GLN A 154 1.48 -5.25 -1.34
CA GLN A 154 0.52 -5.83 -0.43
C GLN A 154 -0.71 -6.19 -1.25
N SER A 155 -1.21 -7.41 -1.09
CA SER A 155 -2.54 -7.79 -1.58
C SER A 155 -3.56 -7.02 -0.74
N ALA A 156 -3.82 -5.75 -1.11
CA ALA A 156 -4.99 -5.07 -0.59
C ALA A 156 -6.20 -5.90 -0.99
N PRO A 157 -7.14 -6.21 -0.09
CA PRO A 157 -8.47 -6.55 -0.52
C PRO A 157 -8.94 -5.37 -1.36
N LEU A 158 -8.99 -5.56 -2.66
CA LEU A 158 -9.61 -4.58 -3.54
C LEU A 158 -11.10 -4.68 -3.24
N ASP A 159 -11.60 -3.76 -2.41
CA ASP A 159 -13.02 -3.62 -2.07
C ASP A 159 -13.86 -3.17 -3.29
N ARG A 160 -13.56 -3.76 -4.44
CA ARG A 160 -14.36 -3.65 -5.65
C ARG A 160 -14.84 -5.04 -6.05
N PRO A 161 -16.15 -5.32 -5.91
CA PRO A 161 -16.72 -6.65 -6.21
C PRO A 161 -16.46 -7.14 -7.64
N GLY A 162 -16.00 -6.28 -8.56
CA GLY A 162 -15.65 -6.66 -9.93
C GLY A 162 -14.24 -7.23 -10.12
N LEU A 163 -13.24 -6.83 -9.34
CA LEU A 163 -11.84 -7.26 -9.55
C LEU A 163 -11.50 -8.56 -8.83
N THR A 164 -12.16 -8.84 -7.70
CA THR A 164 -12.10 -10.16 -7.05
C THR A 164 -12.71 -11.25 -7.92
N ALA A 165 -13.78 -10.93 -8.68
CA ALA A 165 -14.40 -11.85 -9.65
C ALA A 165 -13.45 -12.18 -10.82
N ILE A 166 -12.68 -11.21 -11.33
CA ILE A 166 -11.71 -11.43 -12.42
C ILE A 166 -10.52 -12.27 -11.93
N GLY A 167 -10.01 -12.03 -10.71
CA GLY A 167 -8.95 -12.83 -10.13
C GLY A 167 -9.38 -14.27 -9.85
N ALA A 168 -10.59 -14.47 -9.33
CA ALA A 168 -11.16 -15.78 -9.10
C ALA A 168 -11.46 -16.54 -10.40
N ALA A 169 -11.97 -15.82 -11.44
CA ALA A 169 -12.23 -16.41 -12.75
C ALA A 169 -10.92 -16.81 -13.47
N ALA A 170 -9.86 -16.01 -13.37
CA ALA A 170 -8.55 -16.35 -13.93
C ALA A 170 -7.92 -17.56 -13.20
N GLY A 171 -8.02 -17.62 -11.86
CA GLY A 171 -7.58 -18.77 -11.07
C GLY A 171 -8.35 -20.05 -11.39
N ALA A 172 -9.69 -19.98 -11.50
CA ALA A 172 -10.53 -21.09 -11.88
C ALA A 172 -10.26 -21.58 -13.31
N GLY A 173 -10.01 -20.65 -14.24
CA GLY A 173 -9.65 -20.97 -15.63
C GLY A 173 -8.34 -21.77 -15.74
N VAL A 174 -7.34 -21.45 -14.93
CA VAL A 174 -6.05 -22.19 -14.91
C VAL A 174 -6.24 -23.60 -14.35
N VAL A 175 -7.03 -23.76 -13.28
CA VAL A 175 -7.30 -25.09 -12.68
C VAL A 175 -8.13 -25.97 -13.63
N VAL A 176 -9.16 -25.42 -14.27
CA VAL A 176 -9.98 -26.15 -15.25
C VAL A 176 -9.17 -26.49 -16.49
N GLY A 177 -8.35 -25.58 -17.00
CA GLY A 177 -7.48 -25.82 -18.15
C GLY A 177 -6.43 -26.91 -17.88
N ALA A 178 -5.83 -26.93 -16.71
CA ALA A 178 -4.90 -27.98 -16.29
C ALA A 178 -5.61 -29.34 -16.14
N GLY A 179 -6.81 -29.36 -15.56
CA GLY A 179 -7.65 -30.56 -15.44
C GLY A 179 -8.00 -31.17 -16.81
N MET A 180 -8.42 -30.34 -17.76
CA MET A 180 -8.73 -30.80 -19.12
C MET A 180 -7.49 -31.33 -19.88
N ALA A 181 -6.34 -30.70 -19.70
CA ALA A 181 -5.09 -31.16 -20.32
C ALA A 181 -4.65 -32.54 -19.80
N VAL A 182 -4.84 -32.81 -18.50
CA VAL A 182 -4.54 -34.11 -17.88
C VAL A 182 -5.54 -35.18 -18.35
N ALA A 183 -6.86 -34.86 -18.41
CA ALA A 183 -7.89 -35.77 -18.90
C ALA A 183 -7.68 -36.15 -20.38
N ASN A 184 -7.35 -35.18 -21.24
CA ASN A 184 -7.04 -35.45 -22.65
C ASN A 184 -5.78 -36.30 -22.83
N ARG A 185 -4.75 -36.15 -21.96
CA ARG A 185 -3.56 -37.04 -21.99
C ARG A 185 -3.90 -38.46 -21.53
N ALA A 186 -4.75 -38.62 -20.54
CA ALA A 186 -5.22 -39.95 -20.09
C ALA A 186 -6.04 -40.68 -21.17
N GLN A 187 -6.94 -39.97 -21.85
CA GLN A 187 -7.74 -40.55 -22.96
C GLN A 187 -6.85 -40.97 -24.15
N LYS A 188 -5.82 -40.21 -24.51
CA LYS A 188 -4.90 -40.60 -25.60
C LYS A 188 -4.02 -41.81 -25.23
N ARG A 189 -3.76 -42.07 -23.95
CA ARG A 189 -2.98 -43.23 -23.49
C ARG A 189 -3.85 -44.49 -23.40
N GLY A 190 -5.17 -44.37 -23.19
CA GLY A 190 -6.10 -45.50 -23.13
C GLY A 190 -6.63 -45.99 -24.48
N GLY A 191 -6.39 -45.24 -25.59
CA GLY A 191 -6.89 -45.58 -26.94
C GLY A 191 -5.92 -46.37 -27.83
N GLY A 192 -4.79 -46.84 -27.28
CA GLY A 192 -3.70 -47.49 -28.04
C GLY A 192 -3.59 -49.02 -27.96
N GLU A 193 -4.66 -49.72 -27.52
CA GLU A 193 -4.59 -51.19 -27.49
C GLU A 193 -5.90 -51.81 -28.00
N LYS A 194 -6.01 -51.87 -29.31
CA LYS A 194 -6.83 -52.86 -30.07
C LYS A 194 -6.34 -52.90 -31.48
N VAL A 195 -5.41 -53.77 -31.76
CA VAL A 195 -5.30 -54.52 -33.07
C VAL A 195 -4.69 -55.85 -32.76
N GLU A 196 -5.52 -56.89 -33.01
CA GLU A 196 -5.29 -58.33 -33.26
C GLU A 196 -4.46 -59.13 -32.25
#